data_a539fd212edcd6a81c2668ecaa5558c6
#
_entry.id   a539fd212edcd6a81c2668ecaa5558c6
#
_cell.length_a   1.000
_cell.length_b   1.000
_cell.length_c   1.000
_cell.angle_alpha   90.00
_cell.angle_beta   90.00
_cell.angle_gamma   90.00
#
_symmetry.space_group_name_H-M   'P 1'
#
loop_
_entity.id
_entity.type
_entity.pdbx_description
1 polymer ?
#
loop_
_entity_poly.entity_id
_entity_poly.type
_entity_poly.pdbx_seq_one_letter_code
_entity_poly.pdbx_strand_id
1 'polypeptide(L)'
;MLTNMRARPYQEGDLNAQYGACKVGERHLLDLLDKYGVQQVRACIAELKNMADRHMRALLRDVPDGHYSGTAVLEDSGHGLGELAITAHVEVRGEQAHVRIESPPQVPYFINSYEGNSVSGVYLGLMMFAQVAPPYNEGLYRCVTVDVGAKGTLCNAQEPAPHVNCTTTPMETLADAVRTALEQASPQRVTASWGHTSGINIAGHDPRNGNSEYVTMVLASIIAGAGANKVMDGWHACGPLCCFGALMSGDIELLEHAYPILIHRYSLMADSGGAGEFRGGSGTRLEIEPLQHAMTVVGFGEGRQLPTAGAAGARNALLQPKLGRLIHRHADGTEDHYTQNPMLTLQPGERIININPGGGGYGDPLRRPVAAVLQDLRNGLVSPQGAALEYGVIVDADGHLDETATHLARDLH
;
A
#
# COMPACT_ATOMS: atom_id res chain seq x y z
N MET A 1 17.34 24.40 -8.79
CA MET A 1 16.36 23.35 -8.55
C MET A 1 15.49 23.11 -9.79
N LEU A 2 14.63 24.04 -10.20
CA LEU A 2 13.71 23.90 -11.34
C LEU A 2 14.38 23.57 -12.69
N THR A 3 15.64 23.95 -12.90
CA THR A 3 16.38 23.68 -14.14
C THR A 3 16.56 22.19 -14.44
N ASN A 4 16.59 21.36 -13.40
CA ASN A 4 16.79 19.90 -13.49
C ASN A 4 15.46 19.11 -13.44
N MET A 5 14.32 19.79 -13.52
CA MET A 5 12.99 19.17 -13.44
C MET A 5 12.31 19.21 -14.83
N ARG A 6 11.71 18.09 -15.22
CA ARG A 6 11.00 17.98 -16.52
C ARG A 6 9.69 18.76 -16.53
N ALA A 7 8.79 18.49 -15.60
CA ALA A 7 7.49 19.15 -15.48
C ALA A 7 7.61 20.49 -14.73
N ARG A 8 8.48 21.39 -15.18
CA ARG A 8 8.85 22.63 -14.49
C ARG A 8 7.68 23.50 -14.01
N PRO A 9 6.64 23.77 -14.81
CA PRO A 9 5.50 24.59 -14.35
C PRO A 9 4.75 23.99 -13.16
N TYR A 10 4.55 22.66 -13.14
CA TYR A 10 3.91 21.97 -12.04
C TYR A 10 4.78 22.01 -10.79
N GLN A 11 6.09 21.77 -10.92
CA GLN A 11 7.03 21.81 -9.79
C GLN A 11 7.14 23.22 -9.18
N GLU A 12 7.04 24.26 -9.98
CA GLU A 12 6.99 25.64 -9.49
C GLU A 12 5.69 25.88 -8.69
N GLY A 13 4.57 25.36 -9.17
CA GLY A 13 3.29 25.38 -8.46
C GLY A 13 3.37 24.66 -7.12
N ASP A 14 3.95 23.45 -7.09
CA ASP A 14 4.11 22.65 -5.88
C ASP A 14 5.01 23.32 -4.83
N LEU A 15 6.13 23.92 -5.26
CA LEU A 15 7.01 24.68 -4.36
C LEU A 15 6.31 25.89 -3.76
N ASN A 16 5.52 26.62 -4.57
CA ASN A 16 4.71 27.74 -4.10
C ASN A 16 3.62 27.30 -3.14
N ALA A 17 2.98 26.12 -3.40
CA ALA A 17 1.98 25.54 -2.49
C ALA A 17 2.60 25.13 -1.16
N GLN A 18 3.78 24.52 -1.14
CA GLN A 18 4.50 24.19 0.09
C GLN A 18 4.83 25.45 0.92
N TYR A 19 5.34 26.49 0.28
CA TYR A 19 5.58 27.78 0.94
C TYR A 19 4.30 28.39 1.49
N GLY A 20 3.22 28.38 0.69
CA GLY A 20 1.90 28.86 1.08
C GLY A 20 1.35 28.10 2.30
N ALA A 21 1.48 26.77 2.32
CA ALA A 21 1.06 25.94 3.44
C ALA A 21 1.80 26.31 4.74
N CYS A 22 3.12 26.54 4.67
CA CYS A 22 3.90 27.03 5.82
C CYS A 22 3.38 28.39 6.34
N LYS A 23 3.04 29.32 5.44
CA LYS A 23 2.49 30.63 5.82
C LYS A 23 1.10 30.55 6.45
N VAL A 24 0.26 29.64 5.95
CA VAL A 24 -1.05 29.37 6.57
C VAL A 24 -0.88 28.77 7.97
N GLY A 25 0.02 27.77 8.12
CA GLY A 25 0.33 27.18 9.43
C GLY A 25 0.88 28.19 10.44
N GLU A 26 1.83 29.06 10.00
CA GLU A 26 2.35 30.17 10.82
C GLU A 26 1.24 31.06 11.34
N ARG A 27 0.34 31.52 10.45
CA ARG A 27 -0.78 32.40 10.81
C ARG A 27 -1.70 31.74 11.84
N HIS A 28 -2.14 30.51 11.60
CA HIS A 28 -3.02 29.81 12.52
C HIS A 28 -2.36 29.54 13.88
N LEU A 29 -1.06 29.26 13.90
CA LEU A 29 -0.33 29.12 15.15
C LEU A 29 -0.26 30.44 15.92
N LEU A 30 0.01 31.56 15.24
CA LEU A 30 0.01 32.89 15.86
C LEU A 30 -1.39 33.25 16.40
N ASP A 31 -2.47 32.99 15.69
CA ASP A 31 -3.85 33.18 16.16
C ASP A 31 -4.12 32.38 17.46
N LEU A 32 -3.62 31.14 17.56
CA LEU A 32 -3.73 30.34 18.78
C LEU A 32 -2.90 30.93 19.93
N LEU A 33 -1.68 31.41 19.65
CA LEU A 33 -0.80 32.03 20.62
C LEU A 33 -1.40 33.34 21.18
N ASP A 34 -2.00 34.14 20.29
CA ASP A 34 -2.67 35.40 20.67
C ASP A 34 -3.91 35.11 21.52
N LYS A 35 -4.69 34.09 21.17
CA LYS A 35 -5.94 33.75 21.86
C LYS A 35 -5.72 33.11 23.22
N TYR A 36 -4.76 32.22 23.37
CA TYR A 36 -4.57 31.38 24.56
C TYR A 36 -3.28 31.67 25.31
N GLY A 37 -2.36 32.45 24.77
CA GLY A 37 -1.02 32.71 25.30
C GLY A 37 -0.03 31.60 25.03
N VAL A 38 1.26 31.96 24.91
CA VAL A 38 2.37 31.08 24.57
C VAL A 38 2.50 29.90 25.53
N GLN A 39 2.37 30.14 26.82
CA GLN A 39 2.54 29.12 27.85
C GLN A 39 1.46 28.05 27.75
N GLN A 40 0.20 28.45 27.58
CA GLN A 40 -0.92 27.52 27.49
C GLN A 40 -0.82 26.65 26.21
N VAL A 41 -0.51 27.27 25.07
CA VAL A 41 -0.35 26.51 23.79
C VAL A 41 0.79 25.50 23.89
N ARG A 42 1.94 25.89 24.47
CA ARG A 42 3.06 24.95 24.70
C ARG A 42 2.68 23.82 25.65
N ALA A 43 1.94 24.10 26.71
CA ALA A 43 1.46 23.06 27.64
C ALA A 43 0.51 22.09 26.96
N CYS A 44 -0.42 22.55 26.11
CA CYS A 44 -1.31 21.71 25.33
C CYS A 44 -0.55 20.83 24.34
N ILE A 45 0.44 21.37 23.62
CA ILE A 45 1.28 20.60 22.71
C ILE A 45 2.04 19.50 23.46
N ALA A 46 2.63 19.84 24.61
CA ALA A 46 3.34 18.87 25.44
C ALA A 46 2.42 17.75 25.93
N GLU A 47 1.20 18.12 26.40
CA GLU A 47 0.23 17.12 26.85
C GLU A 47 -0.32 16.22 25.76
N LEU A 48 -0.58 16.74 24.56
CA LEU A 48 -0.95 15.92 23.39
C LEU A 48 0.13 14.87 23.07
N LYS A 49 1.41 15.26 23.13
CA LYS A 49 2.53 14.33 22.96
C LYS A 49 2.63 13.31 24.10
N ASN A 50 2.40 13.74 25.34
CA ASN A 50 2.38 12.85 26.50
C ASN A 50 1.21 11.86 26.44
N MET A 51 0.04 12.29 25.98
CA MET A 51 -1.10 11.38 25.76
C MET A 51 -0.74 10.28 24.75
N ALA A 52 -0.15 10.65 23.62
CA ALA A 52 0.27 9.70 22.60
C ALA A 52 1.32 8.72 23.14
N ASP A 53 2.33 9.18 23.87
CA ASP A 53 3.33 8.33 24.52
C ASP A 53 2.69 7.34 25.52
N ARG A 54 1.77 7.80 26.35
CA ARG A 54 1.03 6.91 27.28
C ARG A 54 0.23 5.82 26.54
N HIS A 55 -0.38 6.16 25.40
CA HIS A 55 -1.13 5.19 24.61
C HIS A 55 -0.21 4.07 24.07
N MET A 56 0.94 4.43 23.45
CA MET A 56 1.88 3.44 22.96
C MET A 56 2.47 2.59 24.07
N ARG A 57 2.85 3.20 25.19
CA ARG A 57 3.37 2.45 26.36
C ARG A 57 2.34 1.49 26.94
N ALA A 58 1.08 1.91 27.06
CA ALA A 58 0.02 1.03 27.53
C ALA A 58 -0.15 -0.17 26.61
N LEU A 59 -0.03 0.04 25.31
CA LEU A 59 -0.10 -1.02 24.30
C LEU A 59 1.09 -1.99 24.38
N LEU A 60 2.32 -1.47 24.49
CA LEU A 60 3.52 -2.29 24.61
C LEU A 60 3.51 -3.12 25.90
N ARG A 61 2.99 -2.59 27.00
CA ARG A 61 2.84 -3.32 28.29
C ARG A 61 2.00 -4.59 28.16
N ASP A 62 1.04 -4.61 27.22
CA ASP A 62 0.19 -5.76 26.98
C ASP A 62 0.82 -6.78 26.00
N VAL A 63 1.98 -6.46 25.42
CA VAL A 63 2.75 -7.38 24.57
C VAL A 63 3.73 -8.14 25.46
N PRO A 64 3.83 -9.47 25.34
CA PRO A 64 4.82 -10.23 26.11
C PRO A 64 6.24 -9.73 25.86
N ASP A 65 7.05 -9.62 26.92
CA ASP A 65 8.48 -9.34 26.76
C ASP A 65 9.15 -10.43 25.94
N GLY A 66 10.01 -10.04 25.00
CA GLY A 66 10.68 -11.01 24.15
C GLY A 66 11.37 -10.41 22.93
N HIS A 67 11.93 -11.31 22.14
CA HIS A 67 12.57 -11.00 20.87
C HIS A 67 11.76 -11.67 19.75
N TYR A 68 11.33 -10.88 18.79
CA TYR A 68 10.51 -11.29 17.66
C TYR A 68 11.20 -10.92 16.37
N SER A 69 11.14 -11.79 15.37
CA SER A 69 11.78 -11.52 14.06
C SER A 69 10.80 -11.79 12.93
N GLY A 70 10.71 -10.86 12.00
CA GLY A 70 9.89 -11.00 10.80
C GLY A 70 10.67 -10.62 9.57
N THR A 71 10.46 -11.35 8.49
CA THR A 71 11.08 -11.08 7.20
C THR A 71 10.00 -10.84 6.16
N ALA A 72 10.20 -9.82 5.33
CA ALA A 72 9.44 -9.57 4.13
C ALA A 72 10.40 -9.39 2.95
N VAL A 73 9.91 -9.58 1.74
CA VAL A 73 10.74 -9.67 0.54
C VAL A 73 10.27 -8.67 -0.49
N LEU A 74 11.22 -7.91 -1.03
CA LEU A 74 11.05 -7.15 -2.26
C LEU A 74 11.20 -8.12 -3.44
N GLU A 75 10.26 -8.07 -4.37
CA GLU A 75 10.32 -8.82 -5.62
C GLU A 75 11.46 -8.30 -6.53
N ASP A 76 11.82 -9.07 -7.54
CA ASP A 76 12.74 -8.59 -8.58
C ASP A 76 12.07 -7.46 -9.38
N SER A 77 12.62 -6.26 -9.25
CA SER A 77 12.14 -5.06 -9.94
C SER A 77 12.42 -5.03 -11.46
N GLY A 78 12.94 -6.10 -12.02
CA GLY A 78 13.31 -6.18 -13.44
C GLY A 78 14.78 -5.92 -13.73
N HIS A 79 15.60 -5.84 -12.70
CA HIS A 79 17.03 -5.57 -12.83
C HIS A 79 17.91 -6.82 -12.61
N GLY A 80 17.28 -8.00 -12.48
CA GLY A 80 17.98 -9.27 -12.28
C GLY A 80 18.65 -9.39 -10.92
N LEU A 81 18.16 -8.66 -9.91
CA LEU A 81 18.69 -8.69 -8.55
C LEU A 81 18.17 -9.90 -7.75
N GLY A 82 17.09 -10.55 -8.25
CA GLY A 82 16.33 -11.50 -7.48
C GLY A 82 15.59 -10.86 -6.30
N GLU A 83 15.14 -11.68 -5.38
CA GLU A 83 14.46 -11.25 -4.17
C GLU A 83 15.43 -10.58 -3.18
N LEU A 84 15.01 -9.46 -2.59
CA LEU A 84 15.77 -8.71 -1.60
C LEU A 84 15.04 -8.77 -0.25
N ALA A 85 15.57 -9.57 0.69
CA ALA A 85 14.95 -9.75 2.00
C ALA A 85 15.25 -8.58 2.95
N ILE A 86 14.21 -8.10 3.65
CA ILE A 86 14.32 -7.16 4.78
C ILE A 86 13.84 -7.89 6.02
N THR A 87 14.67 -7.93 7.06
CA THR A 87 14.33 -8.56 8.34
C THR A 87 14.27 -7.50 9.44
N ALA A 88 13.16 -7.50 10.17
CA ALA A 88 12.98 -6.71 11.38
C ALA A 88 13.16 -7.59 12.62
N HIS A 89 14.02 -7.17 13.54
CA HIS A 89 14.18 -7.75 14.86
C HIS A 89 13.57 -6.77 15.87
N VAL A 90 12.50 -7.20 16.53
CA VAL A 90 11.75 -6.39 17.50
C VAL A 90 11.97 -6.97 18.90
N GLU A 91 12.57 -6.20 19.78
CA GLU A 91 12.67 -6.51 21.19
C GLU A 91 11.65 -5.67 21.96
N VAL A 92 10.80 -6.33 22.75
CA VAL A 92 9.84 -5.68 23.65
C VAL A 92 10.28 -5.94 25.09
N ARG A 93 10.37 -4.87 25.87
CA ARG A 93 10.66 -4.92 27.33
C ARG A 93 9.77 -3.93 28.08
N GLY A 94 8.76 -4.45 28.77
CA GLY A 94 7.80 -3.65 29.53
C GLY A 94 7.06 -2.66 28.63
N GLU A 95 7.41 -1.37 28.71
CA GLU A 95 6.77 -0.28 27.97
C GLU A 95 7.63 0.27 26.82
N GLN A 96 8.66 -0.46 26.42
CA GLN A 96 9.62 -0.01 25.42
C GLN A 96 9.78 -1.06 24.32
N ALA A 97 10.04 -0.59 23.10
CA ALA A 97 10.41 -1.44 21.98
C ALA A 97 11.72 -0.96 21.36
N HIS A 98 12.57 -1.91 20.98
CA HIS A 98 13.75 -1.66 20.16
C HIS A 98 13.62 -2.45 18.86
N VAL A 99 13.72 -1.75 17.74
CA VAL A 99 13.58 -2.36 16.40
C VAL A 99 14.88 -2.19 15.65
N ARG A 100 15.51 -3.31 15.27
CA ARG A 100 16.71 -3.35 14.44
C ARG A 100 16.35 -3.94 13.08
N ILE A 101 16.76 -3.25 12.02
CA ILE A 101 16.54 -3.68 10.63
C ILE A 101 17.83 -4.26 10.06
N GLU A 102 17.67 -5.40 9.42
CA GLU A 102 18.69 -6.04 8.62
C GLU A 102 18.23 -6.05 7.16
N SER A 103 19.04 -5.51 6.26
CA SER A 103 18.75 -5.44 4.83
C SER A 103 20.02 -5.62 4.00
N PRO A 104 19.90 -6.07 2.74
CA PRO A 104 21.05 -6.27 1.86
C PRO A 104 21.75 -4.94 1.54
N PRO A 105 22.93 -4.97 0.90
CA PRO A 105 23.58 -3.77 0.39
C PRO A 105 22.67 -2.94 -0.52
N GLN A 106 22.89 -1.61 -0.53
CA GLN A 106 22.20 -0.72 -1.45
C GLN A 106 22.44 -1.12 -2.91
N VAL A 107 21.47 -0.83 -3.77
CA VAL A 107 21.47 -1.21 -5.18
C VAL A 107 21.56 0.03 -6.08
N PRO A 108 22.10 -0.06 -7.33
CA PRO A 108 22.20 1.08 -8.24
C PRO A 108 20.85 1.49 -8.88
N TYR A 109 19.72 1.08 -8.29
CA TYR A 109 18.37 1.31 -8.80
C TYR A 109 17.52 2.08 -7.79
N PHE A 110 16.37 2.57 -8.21
CA PHE A 110 15.49 3.51 -7.50
C PHE A 110 14.75 2.98 -6.27
N ILE A 111 15.02 1.73 -5.86
CA ILE A 111 14.33 1.03 -4.76
C ILE A 111 15.05 1.10 -3.40
N ASN A 112 16.03 1.97 -3.25
CA ASN A 112 16.68 2.18 -1.94
C ASN A 112 15.86 3.10 -1.04
N SER A 113 16.12 3.01 0.26
CA SER A 113 15.57 3.89 1.27
C SER A 113 16.68 4.58 2.06
N TYR A 114 16.42 5.77 2.58
CA TYR A 114 17.29 6.49 3.50
C TYR A 114 16.76 6.38 4.93
N GLU A 115 17.60 6.69 5.91
CA GLU A 115 17.33 6.51 7.33
C GLU A 115 15.94 7.03 7.77
N GLY A 116 15.60 8.27 7.46
CA GLY A 116 14.33 8.88 7.89
C GLY A 116 13.09 8.18 7.31
N ASN A 117 13.17 7.74 6.05
CA ASN A 117 12.09 6.97 5.42
C ASN A 117 11.96 5.57 6.02
N SER A 118 13.09 4.90 6.29
CA SER A 118 13.08 3.57 6.91
C SER A 118 12.57 3.60 8.34
N VAL A 119 12.91 4.61 9.12
CA VAL A 119 12.30 4.85 10.44
C VAL A 119 10.78 5.01 10.33
N SER A 120 10.30 5.75 9.33
CA SER A 120 8.86 5.88 9.06
C SER A 120 8.22 4.53 8.70
N GLY A 121 8.89 3.68 7.93
CA GLY A 121 8.42 2.33 7.61
C GLY A 121 8.28 1.44 8.85
N VAL A 122 9.22 1.52 9.80
CA VAL A 122 9.09 0.86 11.12
C VAL A 122 7.86 1.36 11.86
N TYR A 123 7.63 2.67 11.87
CA TYR A 123 6.45 3.27 12.52
C TYR A 123 5.14 2.84 11.85
N LEU A 124 5.11 2.68 10.53
CA LEU A 124 3.96 2.14 9.82
C LEU A 124 3.66 0.69 10.26
N GLY A 125 4.66 -0.18 10.33
CA GLY A 125 4.52 -1.56 10.81
C GLY A 125 4.01 -1.62 12.26
N LEU A 126 4.50 -0.73 13.13
CA LEU A 126 3.99 -0.59 14.48
C LEU A 126 2.53 -0.11 14.51
N MET A 127 2.13 0.81 13.64
CA MET A 127 0.75 1.29 13.54
C MET A 127 -0.21 0.22 13.01
N MET A 128 0.23 -0.66 12.11
CA MET A 128 -0.54 -1.82 11.66
C MET A 128 -0.81 -2.82 12.81
N PHE A 129 0.03 -2.84 13.82
CA PHE A 129 -0.12 -3.66 15.01
C PHE A 129 -0.90 -2.94 16.12
N ALA A 130 -0.62 -1.66 16.32
CA ALA A 130 -0.96 -0.96 17.53
C ALA A 130 -2.45 -0.60 17.67
N GLN A 131 -3.15 -0.33 16.54
CA GLN A 131 -4.55 0.16 16.55
C GLN A 131 -4.78 1.28 17.57
N VAL A 132 -3.85 2.24 17.63
CA VAL A 132 -3.82 3.29 18.67
C VAL A 132 -4.90 4.32 18.42
N ALA A 133 -5.58 4.74 19.50
CA ALA A 133 -6.50 5.87 19.42
C ALA A 133 -5.76 7.21 19.26
N PRO A 134 -6.38 8.23 18.61
CA PRO A 134 -5.79 9.58 18.54
C PRO A 134 -5.51 10.16 19.96
N PRO A 135 -4.58 11.11 20.08
CA PRO A 135 -3.95 11.87 19.00
C PRO A 135 -2.73 11.16 18.37
N TYR A 136 -2.62 11.21 17.03
CA TYR A 136 -1.46 10.71 16.30
C TYR A 136 -0.41 11.81 16.19
N ASN A 137 0.74 11.61 16.83
CA ASN A 137 1.88 12.53 16.78
C ASN A 137 3.17 11.80 17.19
N GLU A 138 4.30 12.48 17.15
CA GLU A 138 5.61 11.92 17.48
C GLU A 138 5.73 11.36 18.91
N GLY A 139 4.82 11.73 19.82
CA GLY A 139 4.76 11.15 21.16
C GLY A 139 4.57 9.63 21.15
N LEU A 140 3.87 9.06 20.14
CA LEU A 140 3.69 7.61 19.99
C LEU A 140 5.02 6.85 19.94
N TYR A 141 6.08 7.48 19.43
CA TYR A 141 7.33 6.82 19.14
C TYR A 141 8.44 7.07 20.16
N ARG A 142 8.17 7.83 21.24
CA ARG A 142 9.16 8.13 22.30
C ARG A 142 9.66 6.89 23.03
N CYS A 143 8.84 5.85 23.12
CA CYS A 143 9.19 4.58 23.74
C CYS A 143 9.74 3.56 22.73
N VAL A 144 9.97 3.95 21.47
CA VAL A 144 10.49 3.10 20.40
C VAL A 144 11.85 3.61 19.97
N THR A 145 12.85 2.74 19.99
CA THR A 145 14.18 2.99 19.41
C THR A 145 14.33 2.22 18.11
N VAL A 146 14.79 2.87 17.06
CA VAL A 146 14.95 2.25 15.75
C VAL A 146 16.40 2.32 15.30
N ASP A 147 16.95 1.16 14.93
CA ASP A 147 18.24 1.01 14.24
C ASP A 147 17.96 0.45 12.83
N VAL A 148 18.13 1.27 11.81
CA VAL A 148 17.89 0.89 10.41
C VAL A 148 19.07 0.19 9.75
N GLY A 149 20.10 -0.16 10.53
CA GLY A 149 21.29 -0.85 10.07
C GLY A 149 22.39 0.08 9.54
N ALA A 150 23.46 -0.52 9.07
CA ALA A 150 24.65 0.21 8.62
C ALA A 150 24.35 1.07 7.38
N LYS A 151 25.08 2.19 7.25
CA LYS A 151 25.05 2.99 6.02
C LYS A 151 25.55 2.19 4.83
N GLY A 152 24.93 2.40 3.66
CA GLY A 152 25.23 1.66 2.44
C GLY A 152 24.40 0.36 2.29
N THR A 153 23.40 0.13 3.16
CA THR A 153 22.40 -0.93 2.99
C THR A 153 21.16 -0.38 2.30
N LEU A 154 20.28 -1.27 1.81
CA LEU A 154 19.04 -0.94 1.11
C LEU A 154 18.14 0.00 1.93
N CYS A 155 18.04 -0.22 3.25
CA CYS A 155 17.23 0.59 4.17
C CYS A 155 17.96 1.81 4.75
N ASN A 156 19.26 1.97 4.49
CA ASN A 156 20.08 3.10 4.94
C ASN A 156 21.12 3.49 3.85
N ALA A 157 20.61 3.73 2.66
CA ALA A 157 21.44 3.99 1.50
C ALA A 157 22.11 5.36 1.55
N GLN A 158 23.24 5.46 0.89
CA GLN A 158 24.05 6.66 0.74
C GLN A 158 24.17 7.06 -0.73
N GLU A 159 24.43 8.32 -0.98
CA GLU A 159 24.76 8.81 -2.32
C GLU A 159 25.91 7.98 -2.96
N PRO A 160 25.84 7.70 -4.26
CA PRO A 160 24.86 8.20 -5.24
C PRO A 160 23.63 7.27 -5.46
N ALA A 161 23.30 6.38 -4.54
CA ALA A 161 22.18 5.45 -4.70
C ALA A 161 20.82 6.20 -4.84
N PRO A 162 20.00 5.89 -5.86
CA PRO A 162 18.73 6.57 -6.08
C PRO A 162 17.64 6.08 -5.11
N HIS A 163 16.74 6.99 -4.68
CA HIS A 163 15.71 6.76 -3.68
C HIS A 163 14.27 7.08 -4.18
N VAL A 164 14.05 7.14 -5.47
CA VAL A 164 12.79 7.68 -6.03
C VAL A 164 11.56 6.96 -5.53
N ASN A 165 11.64 5.64 -5.33
CA ASN A 165 10.52 4.80 -4.89
C ASN A 165 10.59 4.40 -3.40
N CYS A 166 11.35 5.12 -2.59
CA CYS A 166 11.61 4.75 -1.20
C CYS A 166 10.33 4.61 -0.35
N THR A 167 9.30 5.40 -0.62
CA THR A 167 8.05 5.44 0.17
C THR A 167 7.06 4.34 -0.20
N THR A 168 7.16 3.76 -1.39
CA THR A 168 6.17 2.81 -1.91
C THR A 168 6.72 1.40 -2.06
N THR A 169 8.01 1.22 -2.19
CA THR A 169 8.60 -0.11 -2.39
C THR A 169 9.28 -0.62 -1.11
N PRO A 170 10.46 -0.13 -0.71
CA PRO A 170 11.13 -0.70 0.47
C PRO A 170 10.41 -0.37 1.78
N MET A 171 9.68 0.75 1.87
CA MET A 171 8.98 1.13 3.09
C MET A 171 7.80 0.20 3.40
N GLU A 172 7.01 -0.20 2.39
CA GLU A 172 5.90 -1.14 2.55
C GLU A 172 6.42 -2.52 2.97
N THR A 173 7.47 -3.01 2.32
CA THR A 173 8.12 -4.28 2.68
C THR A 173 8.71 -4.25 4.09
N LEU A 174 9.33 -3.13 4.47
CA LEU A 174 9.87 -2.94 5.82
C LEU A 174 8.75 -2.93 6.87
N ALA A 175 7.63 -2.25 6.59
CA ALA A 175 6.46 -2.25 7.47
C ALA A 175 5.89 -3.68 7.64
N ASP A 176 5.84 -4.48 6.57
CA ASP A 176 5.42 -5.88 6.61
C ASP A 176 6.40 -6.75 7.42
N ALA A 177 7.70 -6.51 7.34
CA ALA A 177 8.68 -7.22 8.17
C ALA A 177 8.44 -6.95 9.67
N VAL A 178 8.19 -5.69 10.06
CA VAL A 178 7.86 -5.30 11.44
C VAL A 178 6.53 -5.92 11.88
N ARG A 179 5.50 -5.84 11.04
CA ARG A 179 4.19 -6.45 11.27
C ARG A 179 4.32 -7.96 11.51
N THR A 180 5.08 -8.65 10.66
CA THR A 180 5.31 -10.10 10.75
C THR A 180 6.04 -10.49 12.04
N ALA A 181 7.00 -9.69 12.50
CA ALA A 181 7.64 -9.88 13.79
C ALA A 181 6.62 -9.77 14.94
N LEU A 182 5.81 -8.73 14.94
CA LEU A 182 4.83 -8.46 16.00
C LEU A 182 3.63 -9.42 15.98
N GLU A 183 3.31 -10.04 14.84
CA GLU A 183 2.31 -11.09 14.74
C GLU A 183 2.65 -12.29 15.63
N GLN A 184 3.93 -12.63 15.77
CA GLN A 184 4.38 -13.69 16.68
C GLN A 184 4.10 -13.35 18.15
N ALA A 185 4.19 -12.07 18.50
CA ALA A 185 3.92 -11.60 19.87
C ALA A 185 2.42 -11.60 20.18
N SER A 186 1.59 -11.18 19.25
CA SER A 186 0.13 -11.07 19.43
C SER A 186 -0.62 -11.10 18.10
N PRO A 187 -0.94 -12.31 17.57
CA PRO A 187 -1.65 -12.45 16.29
C PRO A 187 -2.98 -11.70 16.21
N GLN A 188 -3.66 -11.53 17.36
CA GLN A 188 -4.96 -10.85 17.41
C GLN A 188 -4.89 -9.32 17.25
N ARG A 189 -3.69 -8.73 17.32
CA ARG A 189 -3.49 -7.28 17.26
C ARG A 189 -3.05 -6.77 15.90
N VAL A 190 -2.54 -7.66 15.03
CA VAL A 190 -2.05 -7.23 13.72
C VAL A 190 -3.20 -6.96 12.76
N THR A 191 -2.98 -6.00 11.87
CA THR A 191 -3.71 -5.87 10.61
C THR A 191 -2.97 -6.68 9.55
N ALA A 192 -3.66 -7.40 8.69
CA ALA A 192 -3.05 -8.07 7.56
C ALA A 192 -2.35 -7.08 6.62
N SER A 193 -1.44 -7.54 5.78
CA SER A 193 -0.71 -6.67 4.85
C SER A 193 -1.65 -5.97 3.88
N TRP A 194 -1.30 -4.75 3.52
CA TRP A 194 -1.96 -4.04 2.42
C TRP A 194 -1.45 -4.57 1.09
N GLY A 195 -2.25 -4.45 0.03
CA GLY A 195 -1.78 -4.73 -1.32
C GLY A 195 -0.60 -3.82 -1.65
N HIS A 196 0.52 -4.42 -2.05
CA HIS A 196 1.73 -3.65 -2.36
C HIS A 196 1.47 -2.72 -3.53
N THR A 197 2.05 -1.54 -3.46
CA THR A 197 1.91 -0.50 -4.48
C THR A 197 2.49 -0.97 -5.81
N SER A 198 1.66 -0.97 -6.84
CA SER A 198 2.04 -1.22 -8.22
C SER A 198 1.37 -0.19 -9.11
N GLY A 199 2.15 0.52 -9.93
CA GLY A 199 1.61 1.62 -10.72
C GLY A 199 2.37 1.89 -12.00
N ILE A 200 1.94 2.95 -12.68
CA ILE A 200 2.54 3.42 -13.93
C ILE A 200 2.77 4.93 -13.92
N ASN A 201 3.91 5.31 -14.48
CA ASN A 201 4.14 6.66 -14.98
C ASN A 201 3.89 6.67 -16.49
N ILE A 202 3.31 7.75 -17.00
CA ILE A 202 3.11 7.96 -18.43
C ILE A 202 3.80 9.25 -18.88
N ALA A 203 4.33 9.23 -20.12
CA ALA A 203 4.96 10.40 -20.74
C ALA A 203 4.71 10.40 -22.24
N GLY A 204 4.66 11.58 -22.84
CA GLY A 204 4.46 11.75 -24.28
C GLY A 204 4.38 13.20 -24.68
N HIS A 205 3.86 13.44 -25.87
CA HIS A 205 3.60 14.77 -26.39
C HIS A 205 2.10 14.91 -26.69
N ASP A 206 1.47 15.95 -26.17
CA ASP A 206 0.03 16.18 -26.34
C ASP A 206 -0.27 16.87 -27.68
N PRO A 207 -0.82 16.14 -28.67
CA PRO A 207 -1.14 16.71 -29.97
C PRO A 207 -2.27 17.77 -29.92
N ARG A 208 -3.07 17.79 -28.82
CA ARG A 208 -4.16 18.74 -28.62
C ARG A 208 -3.61 20.11 -28.16
N ASN A 209 -2.40 20.15 -27.59
CA ASN A 209 -1.80 21.33 -26.98
C ASN A 209 -0.43 21.64 -27.60
N GLY A 210 -0.39 21.88 -28.91
CA GLY A 210 0.83 22.28 -29.62
C GLY A 210 1.98 21.26 -29.50
N ASN A 211 1.67 20.00 -29.30
CA ASN A 211 2.65 18.92 -29.10
C ASN A 211 3.58 19.13 -27.89
N SER A 212 3.03 19.72 -26.81
CA SER A 212 3.76 19.92 -25.56
C SER A 212 4.07 18.61 -24.87
N GLU A 213 5.28 18.51 -24.29
CA GLU A 213 5.69 17.35 -23.48
C GLU A 213 4.84 17.27 -22.21
N TYR A 214 4.42 16.06 -21.85
CA TYR A 214 3.84 15.75 -20.55
C TYR A 214 4.53 14.54 -19.92
N VAL A 215 4.55 14.53 -18.59
CA VAL A 215 4.94 13.39 -17.76
C VAL A 215 4.11 13.42 -16.48
N THR A 216 3.56 12.28 -16.08
CA THR A 216 2.80 12.17 -14.84
C THR A 216 2.80 10.75 -14.29
N MET A 217 2.69 10.63 -12.97
CA MET A 217 2.27 9.39 -12.32
C MET A 217 0.74 9.32 -12.34
N VAL A 218 0.22 8.22 -12.85
CA VAL A 218 -1.23 8.00 -12.86
C VAL A 218 -1.67 7.53 -11.46
N LEU A 219 -2.15 8.45 -10.61
CA LEU A 219 -2.54 8.12 -9.23
C LEU A 219 -3.59 7.01 -9.15
N ALA A 220 -4.53 6.94 -10.11
CA ALA A 220 -5.51 5.85 -10.19
C ALA A 220 -4.86 4.47 -10.37
N SER A 221 -3.60 4.39 -10.83
CA SER A 221 -2.89 3.14 -11.04
C SER A 221 -2.29 2.55 -9.75
N ILE A 222 -2.15 3.32 -8.67
CA ILE A 222 -1.51 2.87 -7.41
C ILE A 222 -2.52 2.52 -6.32
N ILE A 223 -3.76 2.32 -6.66
CA ILE A 223 -4.86 2.11 -5.70
C ILE A 223 -5.04 0.63 -5.41
N ALA A 224 -4.42 0.13 -4.36
CA ALA A 224 -4.52 -1.25 -3.86
C ALA A 224 -5.56 -1.39 -2.73
N GLY A 225 -5.84 -2.60 -2.28
CA GLY A 225 -6.75 -2.88 -1.17
C GLY A 225 -6.02 -2.89 0.19
N ALA A 226 -6.69 -2.48 1.27
CA ALA A 226 -6.15 -2.57 2.62
C ALA A 226 -6.28 -3.97 3.21
N GLY A 227 -5.39 -4.33 4.13
CA GLY A 227 -5.49 -5.53 4.93
C GLY A 227 -6.67 -5.50 5.92
N ALA A 228 -7.24 -6.67 6.18
CA ALA A 228 -8.27 -6.86 7.21
C ALA A 228 -7.66 -6.95 8.61
N ASN A 229 -8.50 -6.82 9.63
CA ASN A 229 -8.14 -7.04 11.02
C ASN A 229 -9.25 -7.82 11.75
N LYS A 230 -9.10 -8.07 13.05
CA LYS A 230 -10.03 -8.90 13.84
C LYS A 230 -11.45 -8.32 14.00
N VAL A 231 -11.72 -7.11 13.55
CA VAL A 231 -13.01 -6.44 13.78
C VAL A 231 -13.67 -5.95 12.50
N MET A 232 -12.94 -5.91 11.37
CA MET A 232 -13.48 -5.40 10.12
C MET A 232 -12.74 -5.93 8.89
N ASP A 233 -13.47 -5.99 7.79
CA ASP A 233 -12.90 -6.23 6.47
C ASP A 233 -11.94 -5.11 6.06
N GLY A 234 -10.97 -5.43 5.21
CA GLY A 234 -10.09 -4.44 4.59
C GLY A 234 -10.85 -3.47 3.69
N TRP A 235 -10.42 -2.21 3.67
CA TRP A 235 -10.98 -1.20 2.79
C TRP A 235 -10.61 -1.45 1.34
N HIS A 236 -11.56 -1.25 0.44
CA HIS A 236 -11.33 -1.35 -0.99
C HIS A 236 -10.60 -0.11 -1.51
N ALA A 237 -9.73 -0.30 -2.48
CA ALA A 237 -9.17 0.78 -3.29
C ALA A 237 -8.71 2.00 -2.46
N CYS A 238 -7.89 1.78 -1.42
CA CYS A 238 -7.49 2.84 -0.50
C CYS A 238 -6.05 3.35 -0.68
N GLY A 239 -5.35 2.85 -1.69
CA GLY A 239 -4.02 3.32 -2.07
C GLY A 239 -2.87 2.65 -1.32
N PRO A 240 -1.66 3.17 -1.45
CA PRO A 240 -0.48 2.63 -0.81
C PRO A 240 -0.53 2.77 0.71
N LEU A 241 0.12 1.85 1.41
CA LEU A 241 0.21 1.83 2.88
C LEU A 241 0.72 3.17 3.46
N CYS A 242 1.69 3.80 2.81
CA CYS A 242 2.26 5.07 3.27
C CYS A 242 1.24 6.22 3.39
N CYS A 243 0.08 6.10 2.73
CA CYS A 243 -1.01 7.07 2.78
C CYS A 243 -2.10 6.72 3.81
N PHE A 244 -2.07 5.53 4.41
CA PHE A 244 -3.09 5.04 5.35
C PHE A 244 -4.54 5.26 4.90
N GLY A 245 -4.82 5.03 3.59
CA GLY A 245 -6.15 5.21 3.02
C GLY A 245 -6.54 6.67 2.75
N ALA A 246 -5.63 7.61 2.93
CA ALA A 246 -5.88 9.04 2.64
C ALA A 246 -5.67 9.41 1.16
N LEU A 247 -5.21 8.47 0.33
CA LEU A 247 -5.08 8.71 -1.10
C LEU A 247 -6.44 8.59 -1.78
N MET A 248 -6.85 9.65 -2.44
CA MET A 248 -8.02 9.64 -3.31
C MET A 248 -7.58 9.48 -4.76
N SER A 249 -8.27 8.61 -5.51
CA SER A 249 -8.12 8.57 -6.96
C SER A 249 -8.53 9.91 -7.56
N GLY A 250 -7.75 10.39 -8.52
CA GLY A 250 -8.16 11.54 -9.32
C GLY A 250 -9.45 11.25 -10.10
N ASP A 251 -10.19 12.32 -10.39
CA ASP A 251 -11.34 12.28 -11.28
C ASP A 251 -10.90 11.84 -12.69
N ILE A 252 -11.61 10.88 -13.28
CA ILE A 252 -11.25 10.28 -14.58
C ILE A 252 -11.36 11.33 -15.70
N GLU A 253 -12.41 12.11 -15.68
CA GLU A 253 -12.67 13.15 -16.67
C GLU A 253 -11.60 14.25 -16.63
N LEU A 254 -11.11 14.59 -15.44
CA LEU A 254 -9.98 15.52 -15.29
C LEU A 254 -8.66 14.93 -15.82
N LEU A 255 -8.42 13.63 -15.63
CA LEU A 255 -7.23 12.97 -16.19
C LEU A 255 -7.26 12.95 -17.71
N GLU A 256 -8.40 12.62 -18.33
CA GLU A 256 -8.59 12.61 -19.78
C GLU A 256 -8.54 14.04 -20.38
N HIS A 257 -9.01 15.04 -19.61
CA HIS A 257 -8.87 16.43 -20.00
C HIS A 257 -7.40 16.90 -19.96
N ALA A 258 -6.67 16.53 -18.89
CA ALA A 258 -5.28 16.97 -18.70
C ALA A 258 -4.29 16.25 -19.64
N TYR A 259 -4.53 15.00 -19.97
CA TYR A 259 -3.62 14.16 -20.76
C TYR A 259 -4.34 13.55 -21.96
N PRO A 260 -3.66 13.36 -23.12
CA PRO A 260 -4.26 12.78 -24.33
C PRO A 260 -4.44 11.26 -24.21
N ILE A 261 -5.24 10.81 -23.25
CA ILE A 261 -5.52 9.41 -22.94
C ILE A 261 -7.02 9.16 -22.88
N LEU A 262 -7.42 7.89 -23.02
CA LEU A 262 -8.77 7.40 -22.79
C LEU A 262 -8.71 6.28 -21.72
N ILE A 263 -9.55 6.41 -20.70
CA ILE A 263 -9.68 5.39 -19.64
C ILE A 263 -10.88 4.51 -19.97
N HIS A 264 -10.61 3.30 -20.47
CA HIS A 264 -11.66 2.33 -20.84
C HIS A 264 -12.32 1.68 -19.64
N ARG A 265 -11.56 1.54 -18.53
CA ARG A 265 -12.04 0.88 -17.34
C ARG A 265 -11.30 1.36 -16.09
N TYR A 266 -12.08 1.62 -15.06
CA TYR A 266 -11.59 1.75 -13.69
C TYR A 266 -12.59 1.07 -12.75
N SER A 267 -12.21 -0.06 -12.14
CA SER A 267 -13.14 -0.88 -11.34
C SER A 267 -12.42 -1.65 -10.25
N LEU A 268 -13.17 -2.07 -9.23
CA LEU A 268 -12.70 -3.07 -8.27
C LEU A 268 -12.51 -4.42 -8.98
N MET A 269 -11.60 -5.24 -8.42
CA MET A 269 -11.34 -6.59 -8.88
C MET A 269 -12.00 -7.61 -7.94
N ALA A 270 -12.90 -8.42 -8.46
CA ALA A 270 -13.43 -9.57 -7.74
C ALA A 270 -12.30 -10.54 -7.35
N ASP A 271 -12.45 -11.21 -6.22
CA ASP A 271 -11.52 -12.21 -5.68
C ASP A 271 -10.09 -11.71 -5.40
N SER A 272 -9.82 -10.42 -5.55
CA SER A 272 -8.47 -9.88 -5.30
C SER A 272 -8.17 -9.72 -3.80
N GLY A 273 -9.16 -9.46 -2.96
CA GLY A 273 -9.00 -9.39 -1.51
C GLY A 273 -8.67 -10.77 -0.89
N GLY A 274 -7.72 -10.83 0.04
CA GLY A 274 -7.35 -12.05 0.75
C GLY A 274 -8.52 -12.67 1.49
N ALA A 275 -8.66 -14.00 1.43
CA ALA A 275 -9.72 -14.71 2.13
C ALA A 275 -9.43 -14.79 3.64
N GLY A 276 -10.48 -14.59 4.46
CA GLY A 276 -10.42 -14.64 5.92
C GLY A 276 -11.81 -14.57 6.53
N GLU A 277 -11.92 -14.75 7.84
CA GLU A 277 -13.14 -14.42 8.60
C GLU A 277 -13.52 -12.96 8.30
N PHE A 278 -12.50 -12.09 8.26
CA PHE A 278 -12.57 -10.75 7.69
C PHE A 278 -11.80 -10.74 6.38
N ARG A 279 -12.46 -10.35 5.30
CA ARG A 279 -11.88 -10.33 3.95
C ARG A 279 -10.97 -9.10 3.76
N GLY A 280 -9.83 -9.28 3.09
CA GLY A 280 -9.02 -8.18 2.61
C GLY A 280 -9.76 -7.26 1.64
N GLY A 281 -9.38 -6.02 1.58
CA GLY A 281 -9.91 -5.04 0.63
C GLY A 281 -9.59 -5.43 -0.82
N SER A 282 -10.51 -5.15 -1.74
CA SER A 282 -10.28 -5.41 -3.17
C SER A 282 -9.31 -4.39 -3.76
N GLY A 283 -8.41 -4.85 -4.62
CA GLY A 283 -7.61 -4.03 -5.50
C GLY A 283 -8.39 -3.49 -6.69
N THR A 284 -7.72 -2.79 -7.59
CA THR A 284 -8.32 -2.12 -8.74
C THR A 284 -7.79 -2.62 -10.08
N ARG A 285 -8.58 -2.41 -11.11
CA ARG A 285 -8.18 -2.59 -12.51
C ARG A 285 -8.36 -1.26 -13.25
N LEU A 286 -7.31 -0.79 -13.90
CA LEU A 286 -7.26 0.41 -14.72
C LEU A 286 -6.81 0.04 -16.13
N GLU A 287 -7.53 0.52 -17.17
CA GLU A 287 -7.19 0.33 -18.57
C GLU A 287 -7.08 1.68 -19.26
N ILE A 288 -5.91 1.99 -19.82
CA ILE A 288 -5.61 3.27 -20.47
C ILE A 288 -5.14 3.03 -21.92
N GLU A 289 -5.61 3.88 -22.82
CA GLU A 289 -5.20 3.96 -24.22
C GLU A 289 -4.67 5.37 -24.55
N PRO A 290 -3.53 5.54 -25.27
CA PRO A 290 -3.10 6.83 -25.77
C PRO A 290 -3.94 7.29 -26.96
N LEU A 291 -4.33 8.57 -27.00
CA LEU A 291 -5.09 9.16 -28.07
C LEU A 291 -4.18 9.89 -29.07
N GLN A 292 -4.11 9.39 -30.33
CA GLN A 292 -3.45 10.05 -31.47
C GLN A 292 -1.95 10.37 -31.28
N HIS A 293 -1.26 9.69 -30.35
CA HIS A 293 0.18 9.87 -30.12
C HIS A 293 0.79 8.59 -29.56
N ALA A 294 2.12 8.47 -29.65
CA ALA A 294 2.85 7.43 -28.95
C ALA A 294 3.06 7.84 -27.46
N MET A 295 2.77 6.93 -26.54
CA MET A 295 2.89 7.13 -25.10
C MET A 295 3.91 6.18 -24.49
N THR A 296 4.89 6.73 -23.77
CA THR A 296 5.79 5.91 -22.96
C THR A 296 5.10 5.58 -21.64
N VAL A 297 5.17 4.31 -21.24
CA VAL A 297 4.71 3.80 -19.94
C VAL A 297 5.89 3.21 -19.19
N VAL A 298 6.07 3.62 -17.95
CA VAL A 298 7.07 3.06 -17.03
C VAL A 298 6.34 2.45 -15.84
N GLY A 299 6.37 1.10 -15.76
CA GLY A 299 5.86 0.37 -14.61
C GLY A 299 6.76 0.52 -13.39
N PHE A 300 6.18 0.50 -12.20
CA PHE A 300 6.91 0.47 -10.93
C PHE A 300 6.11 -0.29 -9.87
N GLY A 301 6.79 -0.69 -8.78
CA GLY A 301 6.15 -1.28 -7.61
C GLY A 301 6.25 -2.79 -7.57
N GLU A 302 5.47 -3.39 -6.66
CA GLU A 302 5.54 -4.77 -6.19
C GLU A 302 4.16 -5.46 -6.28
N GLY A 303 4.05 -6.69 -5.72
CA GLY A 303 2.78 -7.42 -5.62
C GLY A 303 2.35 -8.16 -6.88
N ARG A 304 3.29 -8.42 -7.80
CA ARG A 304 3.03 -9.17 -9.04
C ARG A 304 3.52 -10.61 -9.01
N GLN A 305 4.40 -10.96 -8.09
CA GLN A 305 4.98 -12.30 -7.95
C GLN A 305 4.61 -12.93 -6.60
N LEU A 306 4.50 -12.12 -5.54
CA LEU A 306 4.17 -12.57 -4.21
C LEU A 306 2.78 -12.08 -3.80
N PRO A 307 1.91 -12.95 -3.26
CA PRO A 307 0.59 -12.55 -2.79
C PRO A 307 0.72 -11.74 -1.49
N THR A 308 -0.21 -10.79 -1.30
CA THR A 308 -0.31 -10.01 -0.06
C THR A 308 -0.54 -10.93 1.13
N ALA A 309 0.25 -10.77 2.19
CA ALA A 309 0.20 -11.64 3.36
C ALA A 309 -1.09 -11.42 4.18
N GLY A 310 -1.78 -12.52 4.51
CA GLY A 310 -2.87 -12.53 5.49
C GLY A 310 -2.34 -12.50 6.93
N ALA A 311 -3.26 -12.53 7.90
CA ALA A 311 -2.94 -12.58 9.32
C ALA A 311 -3.85 -13.56 10.07
N ALA A 312 -3.40 -14.03 11.25
CA ALA A 312 -4.18 -14.83 12.20
C ALA A 312 -4.87 -16.07 11.59
N GLY A 313 -4.21 -16.78 10.67
CA GLY A 313 -4.71 -18.00 10.04
C GLY A 313 -5.50 -17.77 8.74
N ALA A 314 -5.52 -16.55 8.20
CA ALA A 314 -6.05 -16.31 6.87
C ALA A 314 -5.30 -17.12 5.81
N ARG A 315 -6.03 -17.64 4.84
CA ARG A 315 -5.43 -18.43 3.77
C ARG A 315 -4.86 -17.52 2.69
N ASN A 316 -3.55 -17.63 2.46
CA ASN A 316 -2.90 -17.03 1.29
C ASN A 316 -3.08 -18.00 0.12
N ALA A 317 -4.26 -18.01 -0.48
CA ALA A 317 -4.48 -18.84 -1.66
C ALA A 317 -3.70 -18.25 -2.83
N LEU A 318 -2.89 -19.09 -3.50
CA LEU A 318 -2.17 -18.78 -4.74
C LEU A 318 -3.13 -18.63 -5.95
N LEU A 319 -4.33 -18.14 -5.73
CA LEU A 319 -5.29 -17.91 -6.80
C LEU A 319 -4.87 -16.65 -7.58
N GLN A 320 -4.87 -16.75 -8.89
CA GLN A 320 -4.44 -15.71 -9.84
C GLN A 320 -5.01 -14.30 -9.56
N PRO A 321 -6.27 -14.13 -9.08
CA PRO A 321 -6.80 -12.80 -8.79
C PRO A 321 -6.10 -12.04 -7.66
N LYS A 322 -5.30 -12.71 -6.82
CA LYS A 322 -4.61 -12.11 -5.67
C LYS A 322 -3.37 -11.30 -6.04
N LEU A 323 -2.79 -11.56 -7.22
CA LEU A 323 -1.60 -10.87 -7.68
C LEU A 323 -1.94 -9.64 -8.50
N GLY A 324 -1.12 -8.61 -8.36
CA GLY A 324 -1.08 -7.50 -9.29
C GLY A 324 -0.64 -7.95 -10.69
N ARG A 325 -1.00 -7.21 -11.72
CA ARG A 325 -0.61 -7.51 -13.11
C ARG A 325 -0.44 -6.23 -13.90
N LEU A 326 0.56 -6.22 -14.76
CA LEU A 326 0.73 -5.19 -15.78
C LEU A 326 0.67 -5.87 -17.14
N ILE A 327 -0.26 -5.46 -18.00
CA ILE A 327 -0.56 -6.11 -19.27
C ILE A 327 -0.54 -5.06 -20.37
N HIS A 328 0.24 -5.29 -21.42
CA HIS A 328 0.17 -4.52 -22.67
C HIS A 328 -0.72 -5.30 -23.64
N ARG A 329 -1.86 -4.74 -23.98
CA ARG A 329 -2.76 -5.27 -25.01
C ARG A 329 -2.49 -4.53 -26.31
N HIS A 330 -2.05 -5.28 -27.33
CA HIS A 330 -1.80 -4.77 -28.66
C HIS A 330 -3.10 -4.48 -29.43
N ALA A 331 -3.00 -3.72 -30.53
CA ALA A 331 -4.15 -3.35 -31.34
C ALA A 331 -4.84 -4.58 -32.01
N ASP A 332 -4.11 -5.69 -32.21
CA ASP A 332 -4.65 -6.96 -32.71
C ASP A 332 -5.32 -7.83 -31.63
N GLY A 333 -5.31 -7.35 -30.37
CA GLY A 333 -5.90 -8.03 -29.21
C GLY A 333 -4.97 -9.01 -28.50
N THR A 334 -3.74 -9.22 -28.97
CA THR A 334 -2.72 -10.02 -28.26
C THR A 334 -2.26 -9.30 -26.98
N GLU A 335 -1.78 -10.05 -26.00
CA GLU A 335 -1.40 -9.50 -24.69
C GLU A 335 0.00 -9.96 -24.28
N ASP A 336 0.83 -9.01 -23.85
CA ASP A 336 2.08 -9.25 -23.14
C ASP A 336 1.87 -9.02 -21.65
N HIS A 337 2.27 -9.98 -20.81
CA HIS A 337 2.12 -9.94 -19.36
C HIS A 337 3.48 -9.72 -18.68
N TYR A 338 3.56 -8.73 -17.81
CA TYR A 338 4.78 -8.35 -17.12
C TYR A 338 4.68 -8.63 -15.62
N THR A 339 5.60 -9.42 -15.10
CA THR A 339 5.82 -9.62 -13.65
C THR A 339 6.80 -8.61 -13.09
N GLN A 340 7.57 -7.95 -13.94
CA GLN A 340 8.59 -6.95 -13.62
C GLN A 340 8.10 -5.54 -13.95
N ASN A 341 8.95 -4.55 -13.74
CA ASN A 341 8.70 -3.14 -14.00
C ASN A 341 9.22 -2.73 -15.41
N PRO A 342 8.40 -2.85 -16.49
CA PRO A 342 8.84 -2.56 -17.85
C PRO A 342 8.85 -1.06 -18.14
N MET A 343 9.61 -0.68 -19.16
CA MET A 343 9.44 0.55 -19.91
C MET A 343 8.96 0.23 -21.32
N LEU A 344 7.78 0.73 -21.70
CA LEU A 344 7.06 0.40 -22.93
C LEU A 344 6.73 1.67 -23.68
N THR A 345 6.51 1.53 -25.00
CA THR A 345 5.89 2.57 -25.83
C THR A 345 4.62 2.01 -26.46
N LEU A 346 3.50 2.61 -26.12
CA LEU A 346 2.18 2.27 -26.68
C LEU A 346 1.87 3.16 -27.86
N GLN A 347 1.27 2.55 -28.89
CA GLN A 347 0.70 3.26 -30.03
C GLN A 347 -0.81 3.45 -29.87
N PRO A 348 -1.43 4.39 -30.59
CA PRO A 348 -2.90 4.50 -30.63
C PRO A 348 -3.56 3.16 -30.97
N GLY A 349 -4.60 2.78 -30.23
CA GLY A 349 -5.29 1.50 -30.33
C GLY A 349 -4.72 0.41 -29.43
N GLU A 350 -3.57 0.63 -28.80
CA GLU A 350 -3.00 -0.27 -27.80
C GLU A 350 -3.39 0.20 -26.38
N ARG A 351 -3.40 -0.74 -25.41
CA ARG A 351 -3.79 -0.42 -24.03
C ARG A 351 -2.77 -0.92 -23.04
N ILE A 352 -2.58 -0.14 -21.98
CA ILE A 352 -1.97 -0.62 -20.74
C ILE A 352 -3.06 -0.95 -19.72
N ILE A 353 -2.98 -2.14 -19.15
CA ILE A 353 -3.90 -2.62 -18.11
C ILE A 353 -3.07 -2.82 -16.86
N ASN A 354 -3.35 -2.03 -15.84
CA ASN A 354 -2.73 -2.16 -14.53
C ASN A 354 -3.76 -2.71 -13.54
N ILE A 355 -3.42 -3.84 -12.91
CA ILE A 355 -4.23 -4.49 -11.88
C ILE A 355 -3.44 -4.45 -10.59
N ASN A 356 -4.01 -3.84 -9.56
CA ASN A 356 -3.44 -3.81 -8.22
C ASN A 356 -3.92 -4.99 -7.38
N PRO A 357 -3.08 -5.55 -6.51
CA PRO A 357 -3.48 -6.60 -5.59
C PRO A 357 -4.48 -6.08 -4.55
N GLY A 358 -5.27 -6.97 -3.99
CA GLY A 358 -6.05 -6.69 -2.79
C GLY A 358 -5.19 -6.79 -1.52
N GLY A 359 -5.74 -6.36 -0.40
CA GLY A 359 -5.15 -6.54 0.92
C GLY A 359 -5.29 -7.98 1.42
N GLY A 360 -4.50 -8.37 2.42
CA GLY A 360 -4.56 -9.66 3.08
C GLY A 360 -5.85 -9.85 3.91
N GLY A 361 -6.34 -11.09 4.00
CA GLY A 361 -7.45 -11.46 4.88
C GLY A 361 -6.99 -11.65 6.33
N TYR A 362 -7.94 -11.72 7.26
CA TYR A 362 -7.69 -11.98 8.67
C TYR A 362 -8.56 -13.14 9.18
N GLY A 363 -7.94 -14.09 9.89
CA GLY A 363 -8.65 -15.25 10.45
C GLY A 363 -9.04 -16.30 9.41
N ASP A 364 -9.59 -17.43 9.89
CA ASP A 364 -10.01 -18.54 9.04
C ASP A 364 -11.19 -18.15 8.13
N PRO A 365 -11.08 -18.23 6.80
CA PRO A 365 -12.15 -17.86 5.88
C PRO A 365 -13.42 -18.71 6.02
N LEU A 366 -13.32 -19.95 6.52
CA LEU A 366 -14.49 -20.80 6.75
C LEU A 366 -15.36 -20.30 7.93
N ARG A 367 -14.81 -19.43 8.78
CA ARG A 367 -15.54 -18.77 9.86
C ARG A 367 -16.32 -17.53 9.40
N ARG A 368 -16.05 -17.04 8.17
CA ARG A 368 -16.81 -15.90 7.62
C ARG A 368 -18.29 -16.27 7.53
N PRO A 369 -19.20 -15.44 8.10
CA PRO A 369 -20.64 -15.72 8.02
C PRO A 369 -21.10 -15.91 6.57
N VAL A 370 -21.90 -16.95 6.30
CA VAL A 370 -22.44 -17.23 4.95
C VAL A 370 -23.15 -16.01 4.37
N ALA A 371 -23.93 -15.31 5.19
CA ALA A 371 -24.63 -14.09 4.77
C ALA A 371 -23.66 -12.99 4.29
N ALA A 372 -22.47 -12.88 4.89
CA ALA A 372 -21.44 -11.92 4.45
C ALA A 372 -20.83 -12.32 3.09
N VAL A 373 -20.59 -13.62 2.87
CA VAL A 373 -20.10 -14.11 1.57
C VAL A 373 -21.15 -13.89 0.47
N LEU A 374 -22.42 -14.15 0.76
CA LEU A 374 -23.53 -13.86 -0.17
C LEU A 374 -23.66 -12.36 -0.47
N GLN A 375 -23.38 -11.51 0.51
CA GLN A 375 -23.35 -10.07 0.27
C GLN A 375 -22.15 -9.67 -0.61
N ASP A 376 -20.98 -10.26 -0.38
CA ASP A 376 -19.80 -10.04 -1.23
C ASP A 376 -20.04 -10.49 -2.68
N LEU A 377 -20.73 -11.63 -2.88
CA LEU A 377 -21.18 -12.10 -4.21
C LEU A 377 -22.08 -11.07 -4.90
N ARG A 378 -23.12 -10.59 -4.21
CA ARG A 378 -24.05 -9.57 -4.76
C ARG A 378 -23.35 -8.27 -5.11
N ASN A 379 -22.33 -7.90 -4.35
CA ASN A 379 -21.54 -6.70 -4.58
C ASN A 379 -20.44 -6.89 -5.65
N GLY A 380 -20.26 -8.11 -6.19
CA GLY A 380 -19.23 -8.42 -7.17
C GLY A 380 -17.80 -8.39 -6.60
N LEU A 381 -17.64 -8.52 -5.27
CA LEU A 381 -16.36 -8.54 -4.56
C LEU A 381 -15.74 -9.94 -4.53
N VAL A 382 -16.60 -10.96 -4.54
CA VAL A 382 -16.24 -12.37 -4.60
C VAL A 382 -17.04 -13.01 -5.75
N SER A 383 -16.40 -13.87 -6.55
CA SER A 383 -17.08 -14.65 -7.57
C SER A 383 -17.72 -15.91 -6.98
N PRO A 384 -18.69 -16.56 -7.67
CA PRO A 384 -19.20 -17.88 -7.26
C PRO A 384 -18.10 -18.92 -7.04
N GLN A 385 -17.07 -18.90 -7.90
CA GLN A 385 -15.92 -19.77 -7.77
C GLN A 385 -15.08 -19.43 -6.52
N GLY A 386 -14.82 -18.14 -6.25
CA GLY A 386 -14.11 -17.69 -5.05
C GLY A 386 -14.89 -18.04 -3.78
N ALA A 387 -16.22 -17.87 -3.79
CA ALA A 387 -17.09 -18.26 -2.66
C ALA A 387 -16.97 -19.74 -2.32
N ALA A 388 -16.99 -20.59 -3.35
CA ALA A 388 -16.86 -22.04 -3.17
C ALA A 388 -15.46 -22.44 -2.68
N LEU A 389 -14.41 -21.98 -3.35
CA LEU A 389 -13.04 -22.44 -3.09
C LEU A 389 -12.44 -21.86 -1.80
N GLU A 390 -12.74 -20.60 -1.49
CA GLU A 390 -12.10 -19.92 -0.35
C GLU A 390 -12.95 -19.96 0.92
N TYR A 391 -14.28 -19.90 0.77
CA TYR A 391 -15.19 -19.77 1.91
C TYR A 391 -16.10 -20.99 2.12
N GLY A 392 -16.03 -21.99 1.23
CA GLY A 392 -16.92 -23.15 1.27
C GLY A 392 -18.40 -22.79 1.10
N VAL A 393 -18.73 -21.68 0.43
CA VAL A 393 -20.13 -21.25 0.18
C VAL A 393 -20.49 -21.56 -1.24
N ILE A 394 -21.44 -22.47 -1.42
CA ILE A 394 -21.89 -22.95 -2.72
C ILE A 394 -23.17 -22.23 -3.11
N VAL A 395 -23.20 -21.70 -4.32
CA VAL A 395 -24.41 -21.09 -4.91
C VAL A 395 -24.74 -21.77 -6.24
N ASP A 396 -26.02 -21.79 -6.59
CA ASP A 396 -26.50 -22.27 -7.88
C ASP A 396 -26.23 -21.25 -9.03
N ALA A 397 -26.67 -21.59 -10.26
CA ALA A 397 -26.48 -20.74 -11.42
C ALA A 397 -27.21 -19.38 -11.34
N ASP A 398 -28.25 -19.30 -10.51
CA ASP A 398 -29.03 -18.07 -10.26
C ASP A 398 -28.50 -17.26 -9.07
N GLY A 399 -27.43 -17.76 -8.41
CA GLY A 399 -26.79 -17.10 -7.27
C GLY A 399 -27.49 -17.37 -5.92
N HIS A 400 -28.39 -18.35 -5.86
CA HIS A 400 -29.03 -18.75 -4.61
C HIS A 400 -28.15 -19.74 -3.84
N LEU A 401 -28.21 -19.65 -2.50
CA LEU A 401 -27.44 -20.52 -1.61
C LEU A 401 -27.88 -21.98 -1.74
N ASP A 402 -26.94 -22.89 -1.96
CA ASP A 402 -27.13 -24.32 -1.70
C ASP A 402 -26.66 -24.62 -0.27
N GLU A 403 -27.64 -24.68 0.68
CA GLU A 403 -27.35 -24.89 2.10
C GLU A 403 -26.69 -26.26 2.35
N THR A 404 -27.17 -27.33 1.66
CA THR A 404 -26.66 -28.69 1.85
C THR A 404 -25.22 -28.80 1.36
N ALA A 405 -24.93 -28.33 0.16
CA ALA A 405 -23.57 -28.34 -0.39
C ALA A 405 -22.62 -27.43 0.41
N THR A 406 -23.11 -26.28 0.88
CA THR A 406 -22.31 -25.37 1.73
C THR A 406 -21.94 -26.01 3.07
N HIS A 407 -22.90 -26.69 3.72
CA HIS A 407 -22.62 -27.38 4.98
C HIS A 407 -21.58 -28.49 4.79
N LEU A 408 -21.76 -29.31 3.75
CA LEU A 408 -20.80 -30.36 3.41
C LEU A 408 -19.40 -29.78 3.10
N ALA A 409 -19.32 -28.70 2.34
CA ALA A 409 -18.05 -28.08 1.97
C ALA A 409 -17.30 -27.52 3.20
N ARG A 410 -18.02 -26.98 4.20
CA ARG A 410 -17.44 -26.42 5.42
C ARG A 410 -17.08 -27.46 6.47
N ASP A 411 -17.77 -28.61 6.49
CA ASP A 411 -17.49 -29.70 7.42
C ASP A 411 -16.30 -30.58 7.01
N LEU A 412 -15.92 -30.56 5.71
CA LEU A 412 -14.80 -31.33 5.18
C LEU A 412 -13.43 -30.66 5.42
N HIS A 413 -13.40 -29.44 5.95
CA HIS A 413 -12.21 -28.65 6.21
C HIS A 413 -12.04 -28.32 7.69
#